data_add98484f5f3f3759de82af3f697ee12
#
_entry.id   add98484f5f3f3759de82af3f697ee12
#
_cell.length_a   1.000
_cell.length_b   1.000
_cell.length_c   1.000
_cell.angle_alpha   90.00
_cell.angle_beta   90.00
_cell.angle_gamma   90.00
#
_symmetry.space_group_name_H-M   'P 1'
#
loop_
_entity.id
_entity.type
_entity.pdbx_description
1 polymer ?
#
loop_
_entity_poly.entity_id
_entity_poly.type
_entity_poly.pdbx_seq_one_letter_code
_entity_poly.pdbx_strand_id
1 'polypeptide(L)'
;MADNLAPRRKKMRLIAEARYERIPEFIDVRGHLIAQLLPKVRKSVPNWQAQEDKILFVDSEKQPADEFVIAFNRMSVILEDPHSVNEFADIARSKLRLAHEVIGKDIPTIARFGVRFISIFDAPEFHTHAQLTKHIAEATIRIPDAVPLKPTDSLVRLVHDQGVITIGPASQGEE
;
A
#
# COMPACT_ATOMS: atom_id res chain seq x y z
N MET A 1 -16.01 -34.25 8.25
CA MET A 1 -15.53 -33.56 7.04
C MET A 1 -15.37 -32.12 7.43
N ALA A 2 -14.15 -31.63 7.58
CA ALA A 2 -13.93 -30.19 7.81
C ALA A 2 -14.20 -29.51 6.47
N ASP A 3 -15.24 -28.69 6.40
CA ASP A 3 -15.43 -27.78 5.29
C ASP A 3 -14.17 -26.90 5.22
N ASN A 4 -13.35 -27.13 4.20
CA ASN A 4 -12.24 -26.28 3.85
C ASN A 4 -12.81 -24.96 3.30
N LEU A 5 -13.38 -24.14 4.17
CA LEU A 5 -13.77 -22.76 3.84
C LEU A 5 -12.47 -22.01 3.61
N ALA A 6 -12.14 -21.78 2.33
CA ALA A 6 -11.04 -20.90 1.99
C ALA A 6 -11.25 -19.56 2.70
N PRO A 7 -10.21 -18.99 3.34
CA PRO A 7 -10.34 -17.74 4.07
C PRO A 7 -10.91 -16.65 3.15
N ARG A 8 -11.99 -16.03 3.59
CA ARG A 8 -12.64 -14.96 2.81
C ARG A 8 -11.82 -13.69 2.91
N ARG A 9 -11.38 -13.18 1.75
CA ARG A 9 -10.72 -11.88 1.71
C ARG A 9 -11.71 -10.79 2.10
N LYS A 10 -11.38 -10.01 3.13
CA LYS A 10 -12.18 -8.89 3.63
C LYS A 10 -11.82 -7.59 2.91
N LYS A 11 -10.52 -7.35 2.68
CA LYS A 11 -10.01 -6.10 2.14
C LYS A 11 -8.75 -6.32 1.33
N MET A 12 -8.53 -5.49 0.34
CA MET A 12 -7.30 -5.45 -0.44
C MET A 12 -6.87 -4.00 -0.67
N ARG A 13 -5.61 -3.70 -0.39
CA ARG A 13 -4.97 -2.43 -0.73
C ARG A 13 -3.79 -2.69 -1.64
N LEU A 14 -3.74 -2.01 -2.77
CA LEU A 14 -2.63 -2.08 -3.72
C LEU A 14 -1.93 -0.74 -3.80
N ILE A 15 -0.60 -0.76 -3.71
CA ILE A 15 0.24 0.43 -3.69
C ILE A 15 1.32 0.27 -4.75
N ALA A 16 1.42 1.23 -5.69
CA ALA A 16 2.57 1.38 -6.57
C ALA A 16 3.32 2.65 -6.18
N GLU A 17 4.61 2.55 -5.96
CA GLU A 17 5.45 3.66 -5.53
C GLU A 17 6.72 3.73 -6.38
N ALA A 18 7.02 4.90 -6.92
CA ALA A 18 8.31 5.23 -7.52
C ALA A 18 9.03 6.24 -6.62
N ARG A 19 10.27 5.93 -6.26
CA ARG A 19 11.16 6.80 -5.49
C ARG A 19 12.24 7.37 -6.40
N TYR A 20 12.54 8.63 -6.18
CA TYR A 20 13.57 9.39 -6.88
C TYR A 20 14.37 10.25 -5.88
N GLU A 21 15.44 10.85 -6.33
CA GLU A 21 16.17 11.83 -5.54
C GLU A 21 15.26 13.03 -5.22
N ARG A 22 15.58 13.74 -4.15
CA ARG A 22 14.79 14.87 -3.71
C ARG A 22 14.75 15.96 -4.78
N ILE A 23 13.57 16.54 -4.98
CA ILE A 23 13.36 17.74 -5.78
C ILE A 23 13.43 18.93 -4.81
N PRO A 24 14.52 19.71 -4.78
CA PRO A 24 14.69 20.78 -3.80
C PRO A 24 13.60 21.86 -3.92
N GLU A 25 13.19 22.16 -5.15
CA GLU A 25 12.23 23.20 -5.48
C GLU A 25 10.77 22.74 -5.34
N PHE A 26 10.53 21.55 -4.81
CA PHE A 26 9.18 20.96 -4.73
C PHE A 26 8.17 21.90 -4.04
N ILE A 27 8.59 22.60 -2.99
CA ILE A 27 7.74 23.55 -2.25
C ILE A 27 7.26 24.68 -3.17
N ASP A 28 8.13 25.19 -4.03
CA ASP A 28 7.85 26.33 -4.89
C ASP A 28 6.95 25.95 -6.07
N VAL A 29 7.07 24.73 -6.58
CA VAL A 29 6.34 24.27 -7.78
C VAL A 29 5.01 23.58 -7.46
N ARG A 30 4.67 23.33 -6.20
CA ARG A 30 3.45 22.58 -5.80
C ARG A 30 2.17 23.12 -6.44
N GLY A 31 1.98 24.44 -6.41
CA GLY A 31 0.80 25.08 -7.02
C GLY A 31 0.71 24.83 -8.52
N HIS A 32 1.82 24.89 -9.21
CA HIS A 32 1.92 24.61 -10.64
C HIS A 32 1.60 23.13 -10.95
N LEU A 33 2.16 22.22 -10.18
CA LEU A 33 1.88 20.77 -10.31
C LEU A 33 0.39 20.47 -10.12
N ILE A 34 -0.25 21.07 -9.09
CA ILE A 34 -1.68 20.92 -8.87
C ILE A 34 -2.48 21.44 -10.06
N ALA A 35 -2.17 22.64 -10.56
CA ALA A 35 -2.87 23.23 -11.69
C ALA A 35 -2.78 22.39 -12.96
N GLN A 36 -1.66 21.71 -13.20
CA GLN A 36 -1.48 20.83 -14.36
C GLN A 36 -2.09 19.45 -14.20
N LEU A 37 -2.06 18.88 -13.00
CA LEU A 37 -2.51 17.51 -12.73
C LEU A 37 -4.01 17.42 -12.46
N LEU A 38 -4.56 18.36 -11.67
CA LEU A 38 -5.96 18.30 -11.25
C LEU A 38 -6.95 18.12 -12.39
N PRO A 39 -6.87 18.85 -13.53
CA PRO A 39 -7.80 18.65 -14.64
C PRO A 39 -7.76 17.23 -15.23
N LYS A 40 -6.62 16.55 -15.12
CA LYS A 40 -6.38 15.23 -15.72
C LYS A 40 -6.78 14.07 -14.78
N VAL A 41 -6.71 14.29 -13.45
CA VAL A 41 -7.00 13.24 -12.45
C VAL A 41 -8.34 13.41 -11.76
N ARG A 42 -8.99 14.57 -11.90
CA ARG A 42 -10.22 14.96 -11.18
C ARG A 42 -11.37 13.96 -11.27
N LYS A 43 -11.45 13.20 -12.35
CA LYS A 43 -12.52 12.18 -12.51
C LYS A 43 -12.38 11.00 -11.56
N SER A 44 -11.16 10.69 -11.12
CA SER A 44 -10.87 9.54 -10.27
C SER A 44 -10.46 9.93 -8.85
N VAL A 45 -9.97 11.16 -8.65
CA VAL A 45 -9.53 11.69 -7.35
C VAL A 45 -9.87 13.19 -7.32
N PRO A 46 -11.14 13.54 -7.04
CA PRO A 46 -11.65 14.88 -7.23
C PRO A 46 -11.12 15.92 -6.23
N ASN A 47 -10.66 15.46 -5.07
CA ASN A 47 -10.18 16.34 -4.01
C ASN A 47 -8.66 16.35 -3.95
N TRP A 48 -8.10 17.42 -3.40
CA TRP A 48 -6.66 17.54 -3.20
C TRP A 48 -6.30 18.30 -1.95
N GLN A 49 -5.12 18.03 -1.44
CA GLN A 49 -4.50 18.72 -0.30
C GLN A 49 -3.03 18.94 -0.60
N ALA A 50 -2.54 20.17 -0.33
CA ALA A 50 -1.11 20.45 -0.36
C ALA A 50 -0.57 20.44 1.07
N GLN A 51 0.44 19.65 1.30
CA GLN A 51 1.21 19.59 2.55
C GLN A 51 2.63 20.10 2.28
N GLU A 52 3.44 20.24 3.31
CA GLU A 52 4.80 20.74 3.18
C GLU A 52 5.64 19.88 2.22
N ASP A 53 5.55 18.58 2.38
CA ASP A 53 6.37 17.57 1.69
C ASP A 53 5.68 16.84 0.53
N LYS A 54 4.36 17.05 0.33
CA LYS A 54 3.59 16.32 -0.67
C LYS A 54 2.32 17.03 -1.13
N ILE A 55 1.83 16.59 -2.27
CA ILE A 55 0.48 16.84 -2.77
C ILE A 55 -0.26 15.51 -2.71
N LEU A 56 -1.44 15.51 -2.12
CA LEU A 56 -2.34 14.37 -2.03
C LEU A 56 -3.58 14.65 -2.88
N PHE A 57 -3.85 13.81 -3.87
CA PHE A 57 -5.13 13.75 -4.57
C PHE A 57 -5.90 12.55 -4.03
N VAL A 58 -7.16 12.75 -3.65
CA VAL A 58 -7.94 11.74 -2.92
C VAL A 58 -9.37 11.65 -3.44
N ASP A 59 -9.91 10.44 -3.51
CA ASP A 59 -11.32 10.18 -3.67
C ASP A 59 -11.98 10.07 -2.30
N SER A 60 -12.42 11.20 -1.76
CA SER A 60 -13.05 11.25 -0.43
C SER A 60 -14.47 10.69 -0.37
N GLU A 61 -15.08 10.36 -1.52
CA GLU A 61 -16.39 9.70 -1.56
C GLU A 61 -16.23 8.20 -1.28
N LYS A 62 -15.03 7.65 -1.48
CA LYS A 62 -14.70 6.26 -1.18
C LYS A 62 -14.11 6.12 0.22
N GLN A 63 -14.56 5.12 0.98
CA GLN A 63 -14.08 4.82 2.34
C GLN A 63 -13.64 3.35 2.43
N PRO A 64 -12.35 3.05 2.58
CA PRO A 64 -11.21 3.97 2.57
C PRO A 64 -10.95 4.56 1.18
N ALA A 65 -10.30 5.72 1.15
CA ALA A 65 -10.12 6.51 -0.05
C ALA A 65 -9.00 5.98 -0.97
N ASP A 66 -9.22 6.05 -2.28
CA ASP A 66 -8.13 5.92 -3.25
C ASP A 66 -7.28 7.18 -3.24
N GLU A 67 -5.95 7.02 -3.36
CA GLU A 67 -5.01 8.13 -3.27
C GLU A 67 -4.03 8.16 -4.45
N PHE A 68 -3.68 9.38 -4.86
CA PHE A 68 -2.56 9.63 -5.72
C PHE A 68 -1.67 10.69 -5.06
N VAL A 69 -0.44 10.33 -4.73
CA VAL A 69 0.50 11.16 -3.96
C VAL A 69 1.66 11.56 -4.84
N ILE A 70 2.05 12.83 -4.78
CA ILE A 70 3.30 13.35 -5.32
C ILE A 70 4.02 14.06 -4.19
N ALA A 71 5.20 13.61 -3.86
CA ALA A 71 6.04 14.16 -2.80
C ALA A 71 7.41 14.59 -3.36
N PHE A 72 8.18 15.29 -2.58
CA PHE A 72 9.50 15.77 -2.97
C PHE A 72 10.51 14.66 -3.32
N ASN A 73 10.25 13.39 -2.95
CA ASN A 73 11.15 12.25 -3.18
C ASN A 73 10.43 10.97 -3.65
N ARG A 74 9.13 11.03 -3.89
CA ARG A 74 8.34 9.87 -4.36
C ARG A 74 7.04 10.29 -5.01
N MET A 75 6.51 9.38 -5.82
CA MET A 75 5.12 9.39 -6.26
C MET A 75 4.51 8.03 -6.03
N SER A 76 3.24 7.98 -5.63
CA SER A 76 2.55 6.72 -5.36
C SER A 76 1.08 6.77 -5.74
N VAL A 77 0.54 5.61 -6.10
CA VAL A 77 -0.88 5.35 -6.35
C VAL A 77 -1.32 4.28 -5.37
N ILE A 78 -2.37 4.55 -4.63
CA ILE A 78 -2.98 3.65 -3.66
C ILE A 78 -4.41 3.42 -4.08
N LEU A 79 -4.80 2.17 -4.30
CA LEU A 79 -6.18 1.80 -4.54
C LEU A 79 -6.66 0.85 -3.46
N GLU A 80 -7.86 1.14 -2.97
CA GLU A 80 -8.58 0.34 -2.00
C GLU A 80 -9.60 -0.54 -2.74
N ASP A 81 -9.53 -1.84 -2.51
CA ASP A 81 -10.41 -2.86 -3.08
C ASP A 81 -10.62 -2.73 -4.61
N PRO A 82 -9.56 -2.64 -5.42
CA PRO A 82 -9.70 -2.63 -6.87
C PRO A 82 -10.32 -3.95 -7.35
N HIS A 83 -11.10 -3.90 -8.43
CA HIS A 83 -11.75 -5.09 -8.98
C HIS A 83 -10.74 -6.15 -9.45
N SER A 84 -9.57 -5.72 -9.91
CA SER A 84 -8.51 -6.63 -10.33
C SER A 84 -7.12 -5.99 -10.22
N VAL A 85 -6.09 -6.85 -10.23
CA VAL A 85 -4.69 -6.42 -10.31
C VAL A 85 -4.39 -5.70 -11.63
N ASN A 86 -5.05 -6.11 -12.72
CA ASN A 86 -4.88 -5.47 -14.02
C ASN A 86 -5.43 -4.05 -14.04
N GLU A 87 -6.61 -3.83 -13.47
CA GLU A 87 -7.18 -2.50 -13.28
C GLU A 87 -6.23 -1.59 -12.49
N PHE A 88 -5.73 -2.09 -11.35
CA PHE A 88 -4.73 -1.36 -10.57
C PHE A 88 -3.49 -1.03 -11.41
N ALA A 89 -2.95 -1.98 -12.15
CA ALA A 89 -1.75 -1.78 -12.96
C ALA A 89 -1.94 -0.69 -14.03
N ASP A 90 -3.11 -0.65 -14.67
CA ASP A 90 -3.43 0.34 -15.69
C ASP A 90 -3.61 1.74 -15.10
N ILE A 91 -4.31 1.85 -13.97
CA ILE A 91 -4.49 3.11 -13.25
C ILE A 91 -3.15 3.62 -12.73
N ALA A 92 -2.36 2.76 -12.09
CA ALA A 92 -1.05 3.12 -11.55
C ALA A 92 -0.09 3.58 -12.65
N ARG A 93 -0.01 2.83 -13.76
CA ARG A 93 0.79 3.20 -14.92
C ARG A 93 0.39 4.56 -15.48
N SER A 94 -0.90 4.78 -15.67
CA SER A 94 -1.44 6.04 -16.20
C SER A 94 -1.10 7.23 -15.31
N LYS A 95 -1.37 7.12 -13.99
CA LYS A 95 -1.14 8.22 -13.03
C LYS A 95 0.35 8.50 -12.82
N LEU A 96 1.19 7.46 -12.67
CA LEU A 96 2.64 7.63 -12.49
C LEU A 96 3.30 8.22 -13.74
N ARG A 97 2.88 7.78 -14.93
CA ARG A 97 3.33 8.36 -16.20
C ARG A 97 2.93 9.83 -16.31
N LEU A 98 1.69 10.15 -15.99
CA LEU A 98 1.20 11.52 -15.98
C LEU A 98 2.00 12.41 -15.02
N ALA A 99 2.30 11.94 -13.81
CA ALA A 99 3.15 12.67 -12.88
C ALA A 99 4.54 12.91 -13.45
N HIS A 100 5.14 11.87 -14.03
CA HIS A 100 6.45 11.96 -14.68
C HIS A 100 6.47 12.98 -15.83
N GLU A 101 5.43 13.01 -16.66
CA GLU A 101 5.30 13.96 -17.77
C GLU A 101 5.15 15.40 -17.28
N VAL A 102 4.42 15.63 -16.18
CA VAL A 102 4.15 16.98 -15.64
C VAL A 102 5.35 17.52 -14.85
N ILE A 103 6.00 16.70 -14.06
CA ILE A 103 7.20 17.11 -13.33
C ILE A 103 8.39 17.26 -14.32
N GLY A 104 8.35 16.52 -15.43
CA GLY A 104 9.26 16.69 -16.56
C GLY A 104 10.72 16.36 -16.24
N LYS A 105 11.63 17.21 -16.71
CA LYS A 105 13.07 17.02 -16.58
C LYS A 105 13.59 17.16 -15.15
N ASP A 106 12.75 17.68 -14.25
CA ASP A 106 13.11 17.91 -12.84
C ASP A 106 12.94 16.64 -11.99
N ILE A 107 12.37 15.55 -12.54
CA ILE A 107 12.47 14.24 -11.89
C ILE A 107 13.89 13.70 -12.06
N PRO A 108 14.63 13.56 -10.95
CA PRO A 108 15.85 12.78 -10.97
C PRO A 108 15.55 11.34 -11.40
N THR A 109 16.59 10.61 -11.77
CA THR A 109 16.48 9.18 -12.09
C THR A 109 15.66 8.44 -11.03
N ILE A 110 14.69 7.63 -11.47
CA ILE A 110 13.94 6.77 -10.55
C ILE A 110 14.92 5.78 -9.93
N ALA A 111 15.17 5.96 -8.64
CA ALA A 111 16.10 5.13 -7.88
C ALA A 111 15.47 3.78 -7.50
N ARG A 112 14.14 3.73 -7.30
CA ARG A 112 13.44 2.52 -6.90
C ARG A 112 11.99 2.57 -7.37
N PHE A 113 11.52 1.43 -7.88
CA PHE A 113 10.10 1.19 -8.10
C PHE A 113 9.67 -0.03 -7.29
N GLY A 114 8.49 0.02 -6.67
CA GLY A 114 7.94 -1.10 -5.91
C GLY A 114 6.42 -1.14 -5.99
N VAL A 115 5.90 -2.36 -5.90
CA VAL A 115 4.47 -2.62 -5.77
C VAL A 115 4.25 -3.39 -4.47
N ARG A 116 3.25 -2.98 -3.69
CA ARG A 116 2.86 -3.67 -2.47
C ARG A 116 1.41 -4.12 -2.58
N PHE A 117 1.18 -5.36 -2.22
CA PHE A 117 -0.13 -5.97 -2.08
C PHE A 117 -0.38 -6.18 -0.59
N ILE A 118 -1.48 -5.65 -0.08
CA ILE A 118 -1.93 -5.88 1.29
C ILE A 118 -3.29 -6.53 1.17
N SER A 119 -3.44 -7.74 1.69
CA SER A 119 -4.72 -8.43 1.72
C SER A 119 -5.04 -8.82 3.15
N ILE A 120 -6.24 -8.48 3.60
CA ILE A 120 -6.77 -8.83 4.92
C ILE A 120 -7.81 -9.92 4.70
N PHE A 121 -7.67 -11.00 5.46
CA PHE A 121 -8.58 -12.14 5.44
C PHE A 121 -9.26 -12.28 6.80
N ASP A 122 -10.53 -12.67 6.80
CA ASP A 122 -11.19 -13.08 8.02
C ASP A 122 -10.61 -14.41 8.52
N ALA A 123 -10.40 -14.48 9.81
CA ALA A 123 -9.96 -15.68 10.51
C ALA A 123 -10.93 -15.98 11.67
N PRO A 124 -12.20 -16.32 11.35
CA PRO A 124 -13.29 -16.43 12.33
C PRO A 124 -13.09 -17.52 13.37
N GLU A 125 -12.19 -18.48 13.12
CA GLU A 125 -11.79 -19.54 14.04
C GLU A 125 -10.95 -19.01 15.22
N PHE A 126 -10.40 -17.80 15.13
CA PHE A 126 -9.63 -17.17 16.20
C PHE A 126 -10.42 -16.00 16.79
N HIS A 127 -10.74 -16.09 18.08
CA HIS A 127 -11.53 -15.07 18.78
C HIS A 127 -10.68 -13.92 19.33
N THR A 128 -9.35 -14.09 19.37
CA THR A 128 -8.43 -13.06 19.86
C THR A 128 -7.15 -13.02 19.01
N HIS A 129 -6.55 -11.82 18.94
CA HIS A 129 -5.26 -11.61 18.31
C HIS A 129 -4.19 -12.58 18.85
N ALA A 130 -4.19 -12.83 20.18
CA ALA A 130 -3.25 -13.74 20.81
C ALA A 130 -3.40 -15.19 20.34
N GLN A 131 -4.62 -15.67 20.08
CA GLN A 131 -4.85 -17.00 19.52
C GLN A 131 -4.32 -17.11 18.09
N LEU A 132 -4.58 -16.11 17.24
CA LEU A 132 -4.08 -16.07 15.88
C LEU A 132 -2.55 -16.00 15.86
N THR A 133 -1.95 -15.13 16.67
CA THR A 133 -0.48 -15.00 16.81
C THR A 133 0.15 -16.32 17.22
N LYS A 134 -0.42 -16.98 18.22
CA LYS A 134 0.04 -18.29 18.67
C LYS A 134 -0.04 -19.33 17.55
N HIS A 135 -1.16 -19.39 16.84
CA HIS A 135 -1.34 -20.33 15.72
C HIS A 135 -0.32 -20.10 14.60
N ILE A 136 -0.09 -18.84 14.19
CA ILE A 136 0.91 -18.50 13.17
C ILE A 136 2.32 -18.90 13.66
N ALA A 137 2.65 -18.61 14.92
CA ALA A 137 3.94 -18.97 15.49
C ALA A 137 4.15 -20.51 15.49
N GLU A 138 3.16 -21.27 15.94
CA GLU A 138 3.22 -22.74 15.98
C GLU A 138 3.30 -23.35 14.58
N ALA A 139 2.64 -22.76 13.59
CA ALA A 139 2.66 -23.21 12.20
C ALA A 139 3.99 -22.92 11.49
N THR A 140 4.72 -21.87 11.93
CA THR A 140 5.90 -21.36 11.22
C THR A 140 7.21 -21.57 11.98
N ILE A 141 7.15 -21.66 13.30
CA ILE A 141 8.33 -21.77 14.16
C ILE A 141 8.16 -22.98 15.09
N ARG A 142 9.05 -23.94 14.99
CA ARG A 142 9.11 -25.03 15.94
C ARG A 142 9.88 -24.60 17.19
N ILE A 143 9.16 -24.06 18.19
CA ILE A 143 9.76 -23.67 19.47
C ILE A 143 9.87 -24.96 20.35
N PRO A 144 11.07 -25.30 20.83
CA PRO A 144 11.20 -26.42 21.76
C PRO A 144 10.44 -26.16 23.05
N ASP A 145 9.75 -27.17 23.59
CA ASP A 145 8.94 -27.08 24.83
C ASP A 145 9.73 -26.57 26.06
N ALA A 146 11.05 -26.77 26.05
CA ALA A 146 11.96 -26.32 27.11
C ALA A 146 12.17 -24.78 27.14
N VAL A 147 11.72 -24.04 26.11
CA VAL A 147 11.94 -22.61 26.02
C VAL A 147 10.62 -21.87 26.35
N PRO A 148 10.53 -21.14 27.47
CA PRO A 148 9.28 -20.48 27.91
C PRO A 148 9.03 -19.20 27.13
N LEU A 149 8.97 -19.27 25.79
CA LEU A 149 8.65 -18.13 24.93
C LEU A 149 7.12 -18.01 24.78
N LYS A 150 6.61 -16.81 25.01
CA LYS A 150 5.24 -16.44 24.66
C LYS A 150 5.30 -15.55 23.43
N PRO A 151 4.83 -16.00 22.26
CA PRO A 151 4.76 -15.13 21.09
C PRO A 151 3.77 -13.98 21.38
N THR A 152 4.25 -12.74 21.31
CA THR A 152 3.44 -11.54 21.45
C THR A 152 3.02 -10.98 20.09
N ASP A 153 3.82 -11.32 19.06
CA ASP A 153 3.56 -11.01 17.67
C ASP A 153 4.24 -12.07 16.79
N SER A 154 3.70 -12.32 15.62
CA SER A 154 4.23 -13.30 14.67
C SER A 154 4.21 -12.76 13.27
N LEU A 155 5.38 -12.43 12.74
CA LEU A 155 5.55 -11.95 11.39
C LEU A 155 6.44 -12.92 10.60
N VAL A 156 5.85 -13.56 9.59
CA VAL A 156 6.58 -14.45 8.68
C VAL A 156 6.95 -13.68 7.43
N ARG A 157 8.24 -13.61 7.13
CA ARG A 157 8.76 -12.95 5.94
C ARG A 157 9.38 -13.99 5.01
N LEU A 158 8.76 -14.17 3.85
CA LEU A 158 9.25 -15.02 2.77
C LEU A 158 9.93 -14.15 1.73
N VAL A 159 11.16 -14.46 1.40
CA VAL A 159 11.95 -13.71 0.40
C VAL A 159 12.09 -14.57 -0.84
N HIS A 160 11.77 -14.00 -2.00
CA HIS A 160 11.96 -14.59 -3.31
C HIS A 160 12.69 -13.58 -4.20
N ASP A 161 13.33 -14.04 -5.27
CA ASP A 161 14.08 -13.18 -6.20
C ASP A 161 13.24 -12.02 -6.77
N GLN A 162 11.93 -12.21 -6.91
CA GLN A 162 11.00 -11.22 -7.45
C GLN A 162 10.27 -10.40 -6.39
N GLY A 163 10.45 -10.69 -5.09
CA GLY A 163 9.74 -9.95 -4.05
C GLY A 163 9.79 -10.56 -2.66
N VAL A 164 9.05 -9.94 -1.77
CA VAL A 164 8.92 -10.34 -0.37
C VAL A 164 7.44 -10.47 -0.04
N ILE A 165 7.05 -11.59 0.57
CA ILE A 165 5.74 -11.80 1.14
C ILE A 165 5.88 -11.73 2.66
N THR A 166 5.04 -10.94 3.30
CA THR A 166 4.96 -10.86 4.76
C THR A 166 3.57 -11.28 5.20
N ILE A 167 3.49 -12.22 6.13
CA ILE A 167 2.24 -12.75 6.67
C ILE A 167 2.27 -12.56 8.18
N GLY A 168 1.21 -12.02 8.75
CA GLY A 168 1.08 -11.80 10.18
C GLY A 168 -0.35 -11.47 10.58
N PRO A 169 -0.67 -11.48 11.89
CA PRO A 169 -1.94 -11.02 12.38
C PRO A 169 -2.05 -9.50 12.21
N ALA A 170 -3.24 -9.01 11.87
CA ALA A 170 -3.57 -7.59 11.90
C ALA A 170 -4.41 -7.30 13.15
N SER A 171 -4.08 -6.24 13.88
CA SER A 171 -4.90 -5.75 14.99
C SER A 171 -6.10 -4.94 14.49
N GLN A 172 -7.18 -4.91 15.26
CA GLN A 172 -8.28 -3.96 15.01
C GLN A 172 -7.75 -2.53 15.11
N GLY A 173 -7.77 -1.79 14.03
CA GLY A 173 -7.24 -0.42 13.93
C GLY A 173 -6.10 -0.26 12.92
N GLU A 174 -5.55 -1.35 12.39
CA GLU A 174 -4.65 -1.34 11.23
C GLU A 174 -5.41 -1.51 9.90
N GLU A 175 -6.74 -1.47 9.98
CA GLU A 175 -7.66 -1.59 8.83
C GLU A 175 -7.79 -0.28 8.02
#